data_e1bd8d32cd6eb828a40df8aa90d9b9af
#
_entry.id   e1bd8d32cd6eb828a40df8aa90d9b9af
#
_cell.length_a   1.000
_cell.length_b   1.000
_cell.length_c   1.000
_cell.angle_alpha   90.00
_cell.angle_beta   90.00
_cell.angle_gamma   90.00
#
_symmetry.space_group_name_H-M   'P 1'
#
loop_
_entity.id
_entity.type
_entity.pdbx_description
1 polymer ?
#
loop_
_entity_poly.entity_id
_entity_poly.type
_entity_poly.pdbx_seq_one_letter_code
_entity_poly.pdbx_strand_id
1 'polypeptide(L)'
;MFLKILILILFFAVMIGVGIYCRKSASNVQGFVLGDRKVGSWLTAFAFGTSYFSAVIFVGYAGQFGWKYGLSATWIGLGNALIGSLLAWRILGRRTRLMTQYLHSATMPDFFGQRFGSEALKVAASVIVFVFLIPYTASLYNGLSRLYGLSFGIDYSWCVLGMAILTGIYVLVGGYMATAVNDFIQGMIMLIGIVAVILSVLNGNGGFTAAVEKLSQIPSEAAPALNGAFTSFFGPQPIYLLGVVLLTSLGTWGLPQMVGKFYAIRDEAAIRKGTFISTFFAIIVAGGCYFLGGFGRLYGNVIDFAPNGNPVYDSIVPSMLQTLPDLMIGVVIILVLSASMSTLSSLVLTSGSTLTLDIIRPAMAKGGKTMSEKSQLLSIRLLVVFFIAVSSVLAIIQAKSSVTFIAQLMGISWGALAGAFLAPFLYGLYWKKTTKASVWASFIVGVAIMCGCMYGTFTKTTFISPFFSSPINAGVLSMVAGLVIVPVVSLFSKVKEKESVDKMFSCYNREVTVRASTSLMDAEEVKK
;
A
#
# COMPACT_ATOMS: atom_id res chain seq x y z
N MET A 1 1.39 30.18 -12.45
CA MET A 1 0.84 30.04 -11.08
C MET A 1 -0.68 29.90 -11.06
N PHE A 2 -1.45 30.78 -11.68
CA PHE A 2 -2.93 30.72 -11.70
C PHE A 2 -3.48 29.36 -12.18
N LEU A 3 -2.99 28.84 -13.30
CA LEU A 3 -3.43 27.55 -13.86
C LEU A 3 -3.21 26.38 -12.89
N LYS A 4 -2.06 26.33 -12.20
CA LYS A 4 -1.75 25.28 -11.23
C LYS A 4 -2.73 25.29 -10.04
N ILE A 5 -3.09 26.49 -9.55
CA ILE A 5 -4.06 26.66 -8.46
C ILE A 5 -5.47 26.29 -8.90
N LEU A 6 -5.89 26.72 -10.10
CA LEU A 6 -7.20 26.39 -10.66
C LEU A 6 -7.39 24.86 -10.80
N ILE A 7 -6.38 24.17 -11.32
CA ILE A 7 -6.38 22.72 -11.46
C ILE A 7 -6.52 22.03 -10.11
N LEU A 8 -5.82 22.52 -9.07
CA LEU A 8 -5.93 22.00 -7.70
C LEU A 8 -7.34 22.20 -7.12
N ILE A 9 -7.90 23.39 -7.25
CA ILE A 9 -9.26 23.68 -6.77
C ILE A 9 -10.26 22.75 -7.44
N LEU A 10 -10.18 22.59 -8.77
CA LEU A 10 -11.05 21.70 -9.52
C LEU A 10 -10.90 20.24 -9.08
N PHE A 11 -9.66 19.78 -8.92
CA PHE A 11 -9.38 18.43 -8.44
C PHE A 11 -10.03 18.17 -7.06
N PHE A 12 -9.84 19.05 -6.09
CA PHE A 12 -10.44 18.90 -4.76
C PHE A 12 -11.96 19.02 -4.79
N ALA A 13 -12.51 19.92 -5.59
CA ALA A 13 -13.96 20.04 -5.75
C ALA A 13 -14.58 18.73 -6.27
N VAL A 14 -13.95 18.07 -7.24
CA VAL A 14 -14.36 16.76 -7.75
C VAL A 14 -14.29 15.70 -6.65
N MET A 15 -13.17 15.61 -5.91
CA MET A 15 -13.01 14.59 -4.86
C MET A 15 -14.05 14.74 -3.74
N ILE A 16 -14.29 15.96 -3.28
CA ILE A 16 -15.32 16.25 -2.25
C ILE A 16 -16.72 16.01 -2.81
N GLY A 17 -16.98 16.42 -4.05
CA GLY A 17 -18.24 16.18 -4.74
C GLY A 17 -18.61 14.70 -4.82
N VAL A 18 -17.63 13.84 -5.15
CA VAL A 18 -17.79 12.38 -5.11
C VAL A 18 -18.09 11.89 -3.69
N GLY A 19 -17.42 12.43 -2.67
CA GLY A 19 -17.69 12.10 -1.27
C GLY A 19 -19.15 12.38 -0.89
N ILE A 20 -19.66 13.56 -1.27
CA ILE A 20 -21.05 13.95 -1.01
C ILE A 20 -22.03 13.08 -1.81
N TYR A 21 -21.74 12.78 -3.07
CA TYR A 21 -22.54 11.89 -3.92
C TYR A 21 -22.68 10.49 -3.32
N CYS A 22 -21.59 9.92 -2.84
CA CYS A 22 -21.53 8.57 -2.27
C CYS A 22 -22.03 8.48 -0.82
N ARG A 23 -22.43 9.59 -0.17
CA ARG A 23 -22.78 9.62 1.27
C ARG A 23 -23.88 8.63 1.67
N LYS A 24 -24.81 8.32 0.76
CA LYS A 24 -25.89 7.36 1.04
C LYS A 24 -25.38 5.94 1.21
N SER A 25 -24.31 5.56 0.49
CA SER A 25 -23.66 4.24 0.62
C SER A 25 -22.88 4.10 1.94
N ALA A 26 -22.61 5.19 2.63
CA ALA A 26 -21.90 5.24 3.91
C ALA A 26 -22.84 5.37 5.12
N SER A 27 -24.12 5.03 4.95
CA SER A 27 -25.15 5.16 6.00
C SER A 27 -25.12 4.03 7.03
N ASN A 28 -24.55 2.87 6.68
CA ASN A 28 -24.38 1.71 7.55
C ASN A 28 -22.92 1.27 7.60
N VAL A 29 -22.56 0.41 8.56
CA VAL A 29 -21.16 -0.03 8.77
C VAL A 29 -20.64 -0.82 7.59
N GLN A 30 -21.44 -1.72 7.02
CA GLN A 30 -21.04 -2.54 5.88
C GLN A 30 -20.81 -1.71 4.62
N GLY A 31 -21.70 -0.76 4.34
CA GLY A 31 -21.53 0.19 3.24
C GLY A 31 -20.30 1.07 3.42
N PHE A 32 -20.09 1.58 4.66
CA PHE A 32 -18.96 2.44 4.98
C PHE A 32 -17.61 1.72 4.84
N VAL A 33 -17.51 0.45 5.27
CA VAL A 33 -16.24 -0.31 5.30
C VAL A 33 -16.01 -1.13 4.04
N LEU A 34 -17.06 -1.70 3.42
CA LEU A 34 -16.95 -2.68 2.32
C LEU A 34 -17.75 -2.31 1.06
N GLY A 35 -18.42 -1.13 1.03
CA GLY A 35 -19.28 -0.76 -0.11
C GLY A 35 -20.36 -1.80 -0.40
N ASP A 36 -20.93 -2.39 0.65
CA ASP A 36 -21.95 -3.47 0.60
C ASP A 36 -21.52 -4.72 -0.20
N ARG A 37 -20.22 -4.91 -0.41
CA ARG A 37 -19.64 -5.97 -1.26
C ARG A 37 -20.22 -5.99 -2.69
N LYS A 38 -20.60 -4.83 -3.23
CA LYS A 38 -21.21 -4.66 -4.55
C LYS A 38 -20.28 -3.99 -5.58
N VAL A 39 -19.01 -3.85 -5.25
CA VAL A 39 -18.07 -3.06 -6.04
C VAL A 39 -17.68 -3.80 -7.32
N GLY A 40 -17.86 -3.15 -8.46
CA GLY A 40 -17.59 -3.72 -9.78
C GLY A 40 -16.10 -3.80 -10.10
N SER A 41 -15.78 -4.48 -11.23
CA SER A 41 -14.41 -4.77 -11.65
C SER A 41 -13.52 -3.54 -11.82
N TRP A 42 -14.02 -2.48 -12.45
CA TRP A 42 -13.25 -1.26 -12.69
C TRP A 42 -12.88 -0.56 -11.38
N LEU A 43 -13.87 -0.29 -10.54
CA LEU A 43 -13.62 0.37 -9.24
C LEU A 43 -12.71 -0.45 -8.34
N THR A 44 -12.91 -1.77 -8.26
CA THR A 44 -12.05 -2.64 -7.42
C THR A 44 -10.62 -2.72 -7.96
N ALA A 45 -10.46 -2.84 -9.30
CA ALA A 45 -9.15 -2.94 -9.92
C ALA A 45 -8.33 -1.64 -9.77
N PHE A 46 -8.98 -0.50 -9.97
CA PHE A 46 -8.33 0.79 -9.75
C PHE A 46 -8.06 1.04 -8.28
N ALA A 47 -9.02 0.76 -7.39
CA ALA A 47 -8.81 0.88 -5.96
C ALA A 47 -7.67 -0.03 -5.46
N PHE A 48 -7.50 -1.23 -6.01
CA PHE A 48 -6.36 -2.10 -5.74
C PHE A 48 -5.06 -1.49 -6.26
N GLY A 49 -5.01 -1.10 -7.53
CA GLY A 49 -3.83 -0.53 -8.16
C GLY A 49 -3.36 0.76 -7.50
N THR A 50 -4.27 1.72 -7.28
CA THR A 50 -3.95 3.02 -6.70
C THR A 50 -3.62 2.97 -5.21
N SER A 51 -4.18 2.02 -4.46
CA SER A 51 -3.81 1.82 -3.03
C SER A 51 -2.39 1.30 -2.85
N TYR A 52 -1.83 0.67 -3.86
CA TYR A 52 -0.46 0.21 -3.93
C TYR A 52 0.47 1.30 -4.43
N PHE A 53 0.05 2.03 -5.46
CA PHE A 53 0.86 3.04 -6.12
C PHE A 53 0.67 4.42 -5.47
N SER A 54 1.70 4.92 -4.82
CA SER A 54 1.64 6.14 -4.01
C SER A 54 2.77 7.12 -4.34
N ALA A 55 2.72 8.32 -3.77
CA ALA A 55 3.84 9.26 -3.84
C ALA A 55 5.13 8.68 -3.26
N VAL A 56 5.06 7.74 -2.32
CA VAL A 56 6.25 7.05 -1.80
C VAL A 56 6.96 6.27 -2.91
N ILE A 57 6.20 5.63 -3.79
CA ILE A 57 6.76 4.91 -4.94
C ILE A 57 7.25 5.88 -5.99
N PHE A 58 6.45 6.89 -6.34
CA PHE A 58 6.80 7.83 -7.40
C PHE A 58 7.98 8.74 -7.03
N VAL A 59 8.00 9.32 -5.83
CA VAL A 59 9.04 10.24 -5.39
C VAL A 59 10.21 9.48 -4.74
N GLY A 60 9.90 8.65 -3.72
CA GLY A 60 10.93 7.99 -2.92
C GLY A 60 11.56 6.79 -3.61
N TYR A 61 10.76 5.77 -3.93
CA TYR A 61 11.30 4.50 -4.48
C TYR A 61 11.82 4.65 -5.89
N ALA A 62 11.10 5.32 -6.78
CA ALA A 62 11.55 5.55 -8.16
C ALA A 62 12.87 6.35 -8.19
N GLY A 63 12.97 7.40 -7.37
CA GLY A 63 14.21 8.16 -7.22
C GLY A 63 15.36 7.32 -6.68
N GLN A 64 15.16 6.70 -5.52
CA GLN A 64 16.22 5.92 -4.87
C GLN A 64 16.69 4.72 -5.69
N PHE A 65 15.75 3.92 -6.20
CA PHE A 65 16.11 2.70 -6.92
C PHE A 65 16.50 2.95 -8.37
N GLY A 66 15.89 3.97 -8.98
CA GLY A 66 16.37 4.44 -10.28
C GLY A 66 17.81 4.91 -10.23
N TRP A 67 18.17 5.69 -9.21
CA TRP A 67 19.56 6.11 -9.00
C TRP A 67 20.52 4.94 -8.77
N LYS A 68 20.11 3.96 -7.95
CA LYS A 68 20.95 2.80 -7.63
C LYS A 68 21.08 1.79 -8.75
N TYR A 69 20.01 1.56 -9.51
CA TYR A 69 19.94 0.43 -10.45
C TYR A 69 19.77 0.86 -11.91
N GLY A 70 19.54 2.14 -12.18
CA GLY A 70 19.28 2.63 -13.55
C GLY A 70 17.99 2.02 -14.12
N LEU A 71 18.00 1.69 -15.40
CA LEU A 71 16.83 1.12 -16.10
C LEU A 71 16.40 -0.25 -15.57
N SER A 72 17.30 -1.01 -14.93
CA SER A 72 16.93 -2.29 -14.31
C SER A 72 15.96 -2.13 -13.13
N ALA A 73 15.80 -0.92 -12.56
CA ALA A 73 14.76 -0.63 -11.59
C ALA A 73 13.34 -0.92 -12.15
N THR A 74 13.16 -0.94 -13.46
CA THR A 74 11.89 -1.33 -14.11
C THR A 74 11.44 -2.74 -13.73
N TRP A 75 12.35 -3.65 -13.36
CA TRP A 75 12.00 -4.97 -12.82
C TRP A 75 11.15 -4.92 -11.57
N ILE A 76 11.29 -3.86 -10.75
CA ILE A 76 10.44 -3.65 -9.59
C ILE A 76 9.00 -3.45 -10.04
N GLY A 77 8.78 -2.59 -11.03
CA GLY A 77 7.44 -2.35 -11.59
C GLY A 77 6.84 -3.58 -12.29
N LEU A 78 7.65 -4.34 -13.02
CA LEU A 78 7.21 -5.60 -13.64
C LEU A 78 6.87 -6.65 -12.59
N GLY A 79 7.67 -6.81 -11.54
CA GLY A 79 7.38 -7.68 -10.41
C GLY A 79 6.05 -7.28 -9.74
N ASN A 80 5.83 -5.99 -9.55
CA ASN A 80 4.60 -5.46 -9.00
C ASN A 80 3.38 -5.78 -9.87
N ALA A 81 3.50 -5.71 -11.18
CA ALA A 81 2.42 -6.05 -12.11
C ALA A 81 2.14 -7.56 -12.15
N LEU A 82 3.19 -8.38 -12.24
CA LEU A 82 3.04 -9.83 -12.41
C LEU A 82 2.78 -10.54 -11.08
N ILE A 83 3.59 -10.29 -10.05
CA ILE A 83 3.47 -10.94 -8.75
C ILE A 83 2.48 -10.18 -7.88
N GLY A 84 2.67 -8.86 -7.75
CA GLY A 84 1.88 -8.01 -6.86
C GLY A 84 0.43 -7.82 -7.30
N SER A 85 0.15 -7.87 -8.61
CA SER A 85 -1.21 -7.75 -9.16
C SER A 85 -1.71 -9.05 -9.79
N LEU A 86 -1.20 -9.49 -10.92
CA LEU A 86 -1.73 -10.64 -11.65
C LEU A 86 -1.87 -11.90 -10.79
N LEU A 87 -0.79 -12.30 -10.13
CA LEU A 87 -0.81 -13.49 -9.27
C LEU A 87 -1.63 -13.26 -8.00
N ALA A 88 -1.56 -12.07 -7.37
CA ALA A 88 -2.38 -11.74 -6.21
C ALA A 88 -3.88 -11.91 -6.51
N TRP A 89 -4.37 -11.34 -7.62
CA TRP A 89 -5.76 -11.48 -8.02
C TRP A 89 -6.17 -12.92 -8.31
N ARG A 90 -5.33 -13.68 -9.01
CA ARG A 90 -5.60 -15.09 -9.34
C ARG A 90 -5.58 -15.99 -8.12
N ILE A 91 -4.62 -15.79 -7.22
CA ILE A 91 -4.43 -16.63 -6.04
C ILE A 91 -5.37 -16.20 -4.92
N LEU A 92 -5.39 -14.91 -4.57
CA LEU A 92 -6.13 -14.44 -3.41
C LEU A 92 -7.58 -14.07 -3.73
N GLY A 93 -7.87 -13.46 -4.89
CA GLY A 93 -9.13 -12.79 -5.16
C GLY A 93 -10.37 -13.62 -4.83
N ARG A 94 -10.55 -14.76 -5.50
CA ARG A 94 -11.72 -15.64 -5.31
C ARG A 94 -11.77 -16.23 -3.90
N ARG A 95 -10.66 -16.78 -3.43
CA ARG A 95 -10.63 -17.46 -2.12
C ARG A 95 -10.86 -16.49 -0.97
N THR A 96 -10.25 -15.31 -1.02
CA THR A 96 -10.49 -14.25 -0.05
C THR A 96 -11.97 -13.86 -0.02
N ARG A 97 -12.56 -13.62 -1.18
CA ARG A 97 -13.96 -13.20 -1.29
C ARG A 97 -14.93 -14.21 -0.69
N LEU A 98 -14.76 -15.50 -1.02
CA LEU A 98 -15.62 -16.57 -0.54
C LEU A 98 -15.44 -16.84 0.96
N MET A 99 -14.19 -16.98 1.42
CA MET A 99 -13.92 -17.28 2.82
C MET A 99 -14.36 -16.13 3.73
N THR A 100 -14.09 -14.87 3.37
CA THR A 100 -14.50 -13.72 4.18
C THR A 100 -16.01 -13.50 4.18
N GLN A 101 -16.70 -13.89 3.12
CA GLN A 101 -18.16 -13.90 3.11
C GLN A 101 -18.72 -15.00 4.04
N TYR A 102 -18.15 -16.19 3.98
CA TYR A 102 -18.56 -17.32 4.84
C TYR A 102 -18.31 -17.02 6.33
N LEU A 103 -17.16 -16.43 6.64
CA LEU A 103 -16.78 -16.06 8.01
C LEU A 103 -17.42 -14.74 8.49
N HIS A 104 -18.17 -14.05 7.65
CA HIS A 104 -18.71 -12.70 7.92
C HIS A 104 -17.66 -11.69 8.36
N SER A 105 -16.39 -11.88 7.95
CA SER A 105 -15.30 -11.00 8.34
C SER A 105 -15.23 -9.75 7.46
N ALA A 106 -15.09 -8.59 8.09
CA ALA A 106 -15.00 -7.30 7.42
C ALA A 106 -13.55 -6.80 7.28
N THR A 107 -12.64 -7.31 8.10
CA THR A 107 -11.25 -6.89 8.19
C THR A 107 -10.32 -8.11 8.13
N MET A 108 -9.04 -7.88 7.82
CA MET A 108 -8.03 -8.95 7.85
C MET A 108 -7.78 -9.49 9.26
N PRO A 109 -7.70 -8.67 10.34
CA PRO A 109 -7.66 -9.16 11.70
C PRO A 109 -8.86 -10.04 12.08
N ASP A 110 -10.08 -9.64 11.66
CA ASP A 110 -11.28 -10.44 11.92
C ASP A 110 -11.21 -11.80 11.21
N PHE A 111 -10.67 -11.85 9.99
CA PHE A 111 -10.40 -13.12 9.31
C PHE A 111 -9.51 -14.05 10.17
N PHE A 112 -8.42 -13.55 10.75
CA PHE A 112 -7.58 -14.36 11.64
C PHE A 112 -8.35 -14.82 12.87
N GLY A 113 -9.14 -13.93 13.48
CA GLY A 113 -9.98 -14.28 14.63
C GLY A 113 -10.95 -15.42 14.34
N GLN A 114 -11.70 -15.28 13.27
CA GLN A 114 -12.74 -16.25 12.87
C GLN A 114 -12.14 -17.56 12.35
N ARG A 115 -11.16 -17.49 11.44
CA ARG A 115 -10.54 -18.67 10.83
C ARG A 115 -9.84 -19.57 11.85
N PHE A 116 -9.16 -18.98 12.84
CA PHE A 116 -8.38 -19.71 13.84
C PHE A 116 -9.05 -19.79 15.20
N GLY A 117 -10.27 -19.24 15.35
CA GLY A 117 -11.05 -19.27 16.58
C GLY A 117 -10.33 -18.61 17.77
N SER A 118 -9.76 -17.42 17.56
CA SER A 118 -8.96 -16.74 18.57
C SER A 118 -9.14 -15.24 18.55
N GLU A 119 -9.86 -14.71 19.53
CA GLU A 119 -9.98 -13.26 19.69
C GLU A 119 -8.61 -12.59 19.96
N ALA A 120 -7.71 -13.27 20.65
CA ALA A 120 -6.37 -12.73 20.91
C ALA A 120 -5.57 -12.52 19.62
N LEU A 121 -5.68 -13.42 18.62
CA LEU A 121 -5.11 -13.21 17.30
C LEU A 121 -5.72 -12.00 16.58
N LYS A 122 -7.05 -11.84 16.67
CA LYS A 122 -7.75 -10.70 16.10
C LYS A 122 -7.25 -9.38 16.70
N VAL A 123 -7.16 -9.31 18.03
CA VAL A 123 -6.67 -8.11 18.72
C VAL A 123 -5.21 -7.84 18.38
N ALA A 124 -4.34 -8.86 18.42
CA ALA A 124 -2.91 -8.70 18.07
C ALA A 124 -2.73 -8.21 16.62
N ALA A 125 -3.44 -8.81 15.67
CA ALA A 125 -3.43 -8.37 14.29
C ALA A 125 -3.91 -6.92 14.13
N SER A 126 -4.96 -6.53 14.86
CA SER A 126 -5.50 -5.15 14.83
C SER A 126 -4.49 -4.13 15.34
N VAL A 127 -3.76 -4.47 16.41
CA VAL A 127 -2.69 -3.61 16.96
C VAL A 127 -1.54 -3.50 15.95
N ILE A 128 -1.09 -4.62 15.37
CA ILE A 128 -0.04 -4.63 14.34
C ILE A 128 -0.46 -3.75 13.14
N VAL A 129 -1.68 -3.90 12.65
CA VAL A 129 -2.21 -3.06 11.55
C VAL A 129 -2.15 -1.59 11.92
N PHE A 130 -2.72 -1.20 13.06
CA PHE A 130 -2.80 0.20 13.45
C PHE A 130 -1.41 0.81 13.62
N VAL A 131 -0.51 0.15 14.35
CA VAL A 131 0.83 0.67 14.64
C VAL A 131 1.67 0.81 13.37
N PHE A 132 1.71 -0.23 12.53
CA PHE A 132 2.60 -0.23 11.37
C PHE A 132 2.03 0.49 10.14
N LEU A 133 0.73 0.83 10.10
CA LEU A 133 0.22 1.74 9.07
C LEU A 133 0.59 3.22 9.32
N ILE A 134 0.92 3.62 10.56
CA ILE A 134 1.32 5.00 10.88
C ILE A 134 2.58 5.43 10.12
N PRO A 135 3.72 4.69 10.16
CA PRO A 135 4.92 5.06 9.39
C PRO A 135 4.67 5.15 7.89
N TYR A 136 3.83 4.26 7.34
CA TYR A 136 3.48 4.31 5.92
C TYR A 136 2.69 5.58 5.59
N THR A 137 1.71 5.93 6.41
CA THR A 137 0.93 7.16 6.22
C THR A 137 1.80 8.41 6.34
N ALA A 138 2.73 8.44 7.30
CA ALA A 138 3.69 9.53 7.44
C ALA A 138 4.58 9.67 6.20
N SER A 139 5.02 8.54 5.59
CA SER A 139 5.84 8.57 4.37
C SER A 139 5.10 9.16 3.16
N LEU A 140 3.76 8.99 3.09
CA LEU A 140 2.93 9.61 2.05
C LEU A 140 2.92 11.13 2.13
N TYR A 141 2.76 11.65 3.34
CA TYR A 141 2.82 13.11 3.56
C TYR A 141 4.20 13.66 3.19
N ASN A 142 5.27 12.95 3.54
CA ASN A 142 6.64 13.36 3.20
C ASN A 142 6.86 13.44 1.67
N GLY A 143 6.42 12.41 0.93
CA GLY A 143 6.58 12.38 -0.54
C GLY A 143 5.87 13.53 -1.23
N LEU A 144 4.65 13.83 -0.80
CA LEU A 144 3.84 14.90 -1.40
C LEU A 144 4.35 16.29 -1.02
N SER A 145 4.68 16.50 0.25
CA SER A 145 5.05 17.83 0.73
C SER A 145 6.37 18.32 0.14
N ARG A 146 7.31 17.42 -0.17
CA ARG A 146 8.54 17.80 -0.90
C ARG A 146 8.22 18.36 -2.28
N LEU A 147 7.32 17.72 -3.01
CA LEU A 147 6.93 18.22 -4.34
C LEU A 147 6.21 19.58 -4.25
N TYR A 148 5.34 19.77 -3.26
CA TYR A 148 4.62 21.02 -3.07
C TYR A 148 5.52 22.16 -2.63
N GLY A 149 6.44 21.90 -1.70
CA GLY A 149 7.44 22.87 -1.28
C GLY A 149 8.24 23.40 -2.45
N LEU A 150 8.72 22.51 -3.31
CA LEU A 150 9.47 22.86 -4.50
C LEU A 150 8.63 23.57 -5.59
N SER A 151 7.35 23.22 -5.72
CA SER A 151 6.49 23.74 -6.81
C SER A 151 5.79 25.06 -6.48
N PHE A 152 5.50 25.31 -5.20
CA PHE A 152 4.71 26.46 -4.74
C PHE A 152 5.39 27.30 -3.67
N GLY A 153 6.52 26.88 -3.12
CA GLY A 153 7.17 27.54 -2.00
C GLY A 153 6.36 27.52 -0.70
N ILE A 154 5.41 26.57 -0.56
CA ILE A 154 4.57 26.44 0.63
C ILE A 154 5.33 25.62 1.68
N ASP A 155 5.27 26.07 2.94
CA ASP A 155 5.86 25.31 4.05
C ASP A 155 5.28 23.90 4.14
N TYR A 156 6.15 22.95 4.40
CA TYR A 156 5.85 21.52 4.52
C TYR A 156 4.65 21.24 5.44
N SER A 157 4.60 21.87 6.60
CA SER A 157 3.56 21.61 7.61
C SER A 157 2.16 21.98 7.11
N TRP A 158 2.04 23.07 6.32
CA TRP A 158 0.78 23.46 5.71
C TRP A 158 0.33 22.51 4.62
N CYS A 159 1.26 21.96 3.84
CA CYS A 159 0.96 20.94 2.85
C CYS A 159 0.42 19.65 3.50
N VAL A 160 1.08 19.17 4.57
CA VAL A 160 0.63 18.01 5.36
C VAL A 160 -0.78 18.23 5.90
N LEU A 161 -1.01 19.40 6.53
CA LEU A 161 -2.30 19.73 7.14
C LEU A 161 -3.43 19.81 6.10
N GLY A 162 -3.18 20.48 4.97
CA GLY A 162 -4.15 20.59 3.88
C GLY A 162 -4.57 19.23 3.34
N MET A 163 -3.61 18.34 3.10
CA MET A 163 -3.85 16.99 2.64
C MET A 163 -4.61 16.14 3.64
N ALA A 164 -4.25 16.23 4.90
CA ALA A 164 -4.90 15.52 6.00
C ALA A 164 -6.39 15.90 6.10
N ILE A 165 -6.69 17.20 6.08
CA ILE A 165 -8.07 17.72 6.13
C ILE A 165 -8.87 17.27 4.91
N LEU A 166 -8.34 17.44 3.70
CA LEU A 166 -9.04 17.12 2.46
C LEU A 166 -9.35 15.64 2.35
N THR A 167 -8.37 14.78 2.65
CA THR A 167 -8.60 13.32 2.66
C THR A 167 -9.62 12.93 3.72
N GLY A 168 -9.50 13.51 4.93
CA GLY A 168 -10.45 13.28 6.01
C GLY A 168 -11.88 13.59 5.58
N ILE A 169 -12.13 14.73 4.95
CA ILE A 169 -13.48 15.16 4.56
C ILE A 169 -14.16 14.11 3.66
N TYR A 170 -13.57 13.71 2.53
CA TYR A 170 -14.28 12.81 1.62
C TYR A 170 -14.36 11.37 2.14
N VAL A 171 -13.38 10.90 2.93
CA VAL A 171 -13.43 9.57 3.55
C VAL A 171 -14.54 9.51 4.61
N LEU A 172 -14.61 10.53 5.49
CA LEU A 172 -15.60 10.57 6.57
C LEU A 172 -17.05 10.67 6.06
N VAL A 173 -17.25 11.37 4.94
CA VAL A 173 -18.57 11.56 4.34
C VAL A 173 -19.01 10.36 3.53
N GLY A 174 -18.16 9.84 2.66
CA GLY A 174 -18.52 8.87 1.63
C GLY A 174 -18.05 7.44 1.85
N GLY A 175 -17.19 7.17 2.84
CA GLY A 175 -16.69 5.82 3.16
C GLY A 175 -16.04 5.11 1.98
N TYR A 176 -16.13 3.77 1.96
CA TYR A 176 -15.48 2.92 0.95
C TYR A 176 -15.88 3.24 -0.49
N MET A 177 -17.18 3.50 -0.74
CA MET A 177 -17.64 3.77 -2.12
C MET A 177 -17.06 5.08 -2.66
N ALA A 178 -16.99 6.12 -1.84
CA ALA A 178 -16.34 7.38 -2.25
C ALA A 178 -14.85 7.19 -2.51
N THR A 179 -14.15 6.41 -1.67
CA THR A 179 -12.74 6.09 -1.92
C THR A 179 -12.57 5.33 -3.22
N ALA A 180 -13.40 4.32 -3.51
CA ALA A 180 -13.29 3.52 -4.72
C ALA A 180 -13.58 4.33 -6.01
N VAL A 181 -14.54 5.25 -5.99
CA VAL A 181 -14.82 6.14 -7.13
C VAL A 181 -13.70 7.16 -7.30
N ASN A 182 -13.23 7.76 -6.21
CA ASN A 182 -12.08 8.66 -6.25
C ASN A 182 -10.82 7.94 -6.74
N ASP A 183 -10.56 6.71 -6.27
CA ASP A 183 -9.44 5.88 -6.73
C ASP A 183 -9.50 5.60 -8.23
N PHE A 184 -10.70 5.44 -8.81
CA PHE A 184 -10.88 5.29 -10.24
C PHE A 184 -10.48 6.57 -11.00
N ILE A 185 -11.00 7.74 -10.59
CA ILE A 185 -10.67 9.03 -11.21
C ILE A 185 -9.17 9.31 -11.08
N GLN A 186 -8.62 9.14 -9.89
CA GLN A 186 -7.21 9.34 -9.59
C GLN A 186 -6.32 8.39 -10.38
N GLY A 187 -6.73 7.14 -10.53
CA GLY A 187 -6.01 6.15 -11.32
C GLY A 187 -5.99 6.47 -12.82
N MET A 188 -7.07 7.05 -13.37
CA MET A 188 -7.07 7.55 -14.74
C MET A 188 -6.08 8.71 -14.92
N ILE A 189 -6.02 9.62 -13.95
CA ILE A 189 -5.03 10.71 -13.94
C ILE A 189 -3.62 10.14 -13.89
N MET A 190 -3.38 9.10 -13.08
CA MET A 190 -2.08 8.44 -12.96
C MET A 190 -1.65 7.76 -14.26
N LEU A 191 -2.56 7.06 -14.95
CA LEU A 191 -2.28 6.41 -16.25
C LEU A 191 -1.83 7.43 -17.30
N ILE A 192 -2.58 8.51 -17.46
CA ILE A 192 -2.27 9.54 -18.45
C ILE A 192 -1.04 10.34 -18.04
N GLY A 193 -0.97 10.73 -16.76
CA GLY A 193 0.09 11.57 -16.23
C GLY A 193 1.47 10.92 -16.31
N ILE A 194 1.60 9.64 -15.94
CA ILE A 194 2.91 8.97 -15.99
C ILE A 194 3.46 8.85 -17.41
N VAL A 195 2.60 8.53 -18.38
CA VAL A 195 3.01 8.45 -19.79
C VAL A 195 3.45 9.82 -20.29
N ALA A 196 2.68 10.87 -20.00
CA ALA A 196 3.01 12.24 -20.40
C ALA A 196 4.34 12.72 -19.79
N VAL A 197 4.58 12.40 -18.52
CA VAL A 197 5.84 12.73 -17.82
C VAL A 197 7.03 12.00 -18.43
N ILE A 198 6.91 10.68 -18.68
CA ILE A 198 7.97 9.89 -19.31
C ILE A 198 8.35 10.49 -20.68
N LEU A 199 7.35 10.75 -21.52
CA LEU A 199 7.59 11.33 -22.85
C LEU A 199 8.26 12.70 -22.74
N SER A 200 7.86 13.53 -21.79
CA SER A 200 8.44 14.86 -21.60
C SER A 200 9.89 14.79 -21.12
N VAL A 201 10.21 13.90 -20.17
CA VAL A 201 11.58 13.68 -19.67
C VAL A 201 12.49 13.13 -20.78
N LEU A 202 12.00 12.16 -21.55
CA LEU A 202 12.78 11.60 -22.66
C LEU A 202 13.04 12.63 -23.77
N ASN A 203 12.03 13.41 -24.14
CA ASN A 203 12.19 14.48 -25.15
C ASN A 203 13.20 15.52 -24.69
N GLY A 204 13.20 15.90 -23.42
CA GLY A 204 14.20 16.82 -22.84
C GLY A 204 15.64 16.29 -22.91
N ASN A 205 15.81 14.97 -23.02
CA ASN A 205 17.14 14.33 -23.16
C ASN A 205 17.53 13.96 -24.59
N GLY A 206 16.77 14.36 -25.59
CA GLY A 206 17.02 14.06 -27.01
C GLY A 206 16.35 12.76 -27.49
N GLY A 207 15.34 12.28 -26.79
CA GLY A 207 14.61 11.04 -27.07
C GLY A 207 15.15 9.84 -26.31
N PHE A 208 14.47 8.69 -26.45
CA PHE A 208 14.79 7.47 -25.69
C PHE A 208 16.22 6.98 -25.97
N THR A 209 16.62 6.87 -27.24
CA THR A 209 17.95 6.34 -27.62
C THR A 209 19.06 7.19 -27.05
N ALA A 210 18.96 8.53 -27.19
CA ALA A 210 19.96 9.45 -26.69
C ALA A 210 20.05 9.44 -25.15
N ALA A 211 18.92 9.33 -24.48
CA ALA A 211 18.87 9.22 -23.02
C ALA A 211 19.54 7.93 -22.52
N VAL A 212 19.30 6.78 -23.19
CA VAL A 212 19.93 5.50 -22.86
C VAL A 212 21.43 5.54 -23.14
N GLU A 213 21.85 6.13 -24.25
CA GLU A 213 23.28 6.28 -24.60
C GLU A 213 24.00 7.12 -23.53
N LYS A 214 23.46 8.29 -23.17
CA LYS A 214 24.03 9.12 -22.10
C LYS A 214 24.09 8.36 -20.76
N LEU A 215 23.06 7.60 -20.41
CA LEU A 215 23.02 6.83 -19.17
C LEU A 215 24.06 5.69 -19.17
N SER A 216 24.33 5.07 -20.35
CA SER A 216 25.30 3.97 -20.47
C SER A 216 26.74 4.42 -20.24
N GLN A 217 27.03 5.71 -20.44
CA GLN A 217 28.36 6.30 -20.24
C GLN A 217 28.65 6.64 -18.76
N ILE A 218 27.65 6.64 -17.89
CA ILE A 218 27.83 6.96 -16.48
C ILE A 218 28.44 5.73 -15.77
N PRO A 219 29.62 5.87 -15.13
CA PRO A 219 30.25 4.77 -14.39
C PRO A 219 29.47 4.44 -13.13
N SER A 220 29.48 3.16 -12.73
CA SER A 220 28.85 2.69 -11.51
C SER A 220 29.90 2.47 -10.42
N GLU A 221 29.72 3.15 -9.27
CA GLU A 221 30.58 2.93 -8.09
C GLU A 221 30.41 1.51 -7.51
N ALA A 222 29.19 0.94 -7.62
CA ALA A 222 28.87 -0.40 -7.10
C ALA A 222 29.33 -1.54 -8.01
N ALA A 223 29.61 -1.26 -9.30
CA ALA A 223 30.08 -2.24 -10.28
C ALA A 223 31.03 -1.58 -11.29
N PRO A 224 32.23 -1.17 -10.87
CA PRO A 224 33.16 -0.39 -11.73
C PRO A 224 33.60 -1.13 -13.01
N ALA A 225 33.62 -2.46 -12.96
CA ALA A 225 33.99 -3.29 -14.11
C ALA A 225 32.87 -3.46 -15.15
N LEU A 226 31.62 -3.08 -14.82
CA LEU A 226 30.47 -3.26 -15.69
C LEU A 226 30.23 -1.98 -16.51
N ASN A 227 30.71 -1.94 -17.74
CA ASN A 227 30.38 -0.86 -18.65
C ASN A 227 28.87 -0.84 -18.95
N GLY A 228 28.25 0.35 -18.92
CA GLY A 228 26.83 0.50 -19.12
C GLY A 228 25.98 -0.12 -17.98
N ALA A 229 26.52 -0.13 -16.76
CA ALA A 229 25.87 -0.77 -15.61
C ALA A 229 24.41 -0.35 -15.39
N PHE A 230 24.08 0.93 -15.60
CA PHE A 230 22.74 1.48 -15.42
C PHE A 230 21.78 1.21 -16.59
N THR A 231 22.27 0.70 -17.69
CA THR A 231 21.48 0.25 -18.85
C THR A 231 21.48 -1.26 -18.99
N SER A 232 22.24 -1.97 -18.15
CA SER A 232 22.30 -3.43 -18.15
C SER A 232 20.99 -4.05 -17.64
N PHE A 233 20.70 -5.27 -18.08
CA PHE A 233 19.42 -5.95 -17.82
C PHE A 233 19.15 -6.19 -16.33
N PHE A 234 20.17 -6.54 -15.55
CA PHE A 234 20.03 -6.80 -14.10
C PHE A 234 20.59 -5.68 -13.23
N GLY A 235 21.18 -4.64 -13.82
CA GLY A 235 21.77 -3.52 -13.10
C GLY A 235 23.05 -3.85 -12.32
N PRO A 236 23.59 -2.84 -11.61
CA PRO A 236 24.86 -2.99 -10.90
C PRO A 236 24.77 -3.85 -9.62
N GLN A 237 23.57 -4.05 -9.07
CA GLN A 237 23.37 -4.75 -7.79
C GLN A 237 22.14 -5.69 -7.84
N PRO A 238 22.17 -6.80 -8.59
CA PRO A 238 20.99 -7.63 -8.87
C PRO A 238 20.36 -8.27 -7.63
N ILE A 239 21.15 -8.67 -6.62
CA ILE A 239 20.64 -9.29 -5.39
C ILE A 239 19.85 -8.28 -4.55
N TYR A 240 20.32 -7.06 -4.43
CA TYR A 240 19.60 -5.98 -3.74
C TYR A 240 18.33 -5.58 -4.49
N LEU A 241 18.41 -5.52 -5.83
CA LEU A 241 17.25 -5.27 -6.69
C LEU A 241 16.17 -6.36 -6.50
N LEU A 242 16.57 -7.62 -6.45
CA LEU A 242 15.65 -8.74 -6.18
C LEU A 242 14.95 -8.59 -4.83
N GLY A 243 15.67 -8.15 -3.79
CA GLY A 243 15.08 -7.85 -2.48
C GLY A 243 13.96 -6.80 -2.57
N VAL A 244 14.18 -5.72 -3.33
CA VAL A 244 13.15 -4.70 -3.54
C VAL A 244 11.96 -5.27 -4.31
N VAL A 245 12.20 -6.02 -5.39
CA VAL A 245 11.14 -6.69 -6.17
C VAL A 245 10.31 -7.59 -5.27
N LEU A 246 10.92 -8.42 -4.44
CA LEU A 246 10.21 -9.35 -3.56
C LEU A 246 9.38 -8.61 -2.51
N LEU A 247 9.94 -7.63 -1.80
CA LEU A 247 9.20 -6.88 -0.80
C LEU A 247 8.00 -6.16 -1.41
N THR A 248 8.22 -5.45 -2.51
CA THR A 248 7.17 -4.62 -3.11
C THR A 248 6.13 -5.43 -3.87
N SER A 249 6.45 -6.59 -4.38
CA SER A 249 5.52 -7.42 -5.14
C SER A 249 4.79 -8.42 -4.25
N LEU A 250 5.51 -9.29 -3.56
CA LEU A 250 4.93 -10.33 -2.72
C LEU A 250 4.34 -9.73 -1.43
N GLY A 251 4.94 -8.67 -0.90
CA GLY A 251 4.47 -7.99 0.30
C GLY A 251 3.02 -7.53 0.22
N THR A 252 2.54 -7.14 -0.97
CA THR A 252 1.14 -6.72 -1.17
C THR A 252 0.11 -7.77 -0.73
N TRP A 253 0.46 -9.05 -0.73
CA TRP A 253 -0.43 -10.15 -0.35
C TRP A 253 -0.69 -10.21 1.16
N GLY A 254 0.16 -9.59 1.96
CA GLY A 254 0.00 -9.48 3.41
C GLY A 254 -0.50 -8.12 3.89
N LEU A 255 -0.78 -7.17 3.00
CA LEU A 255 -1.22 -5.83 3.38
C LEU A 255 -2.74 -5.74 3.52
N PRO A 256 -3.27 -5.39 4.71
CA PRO A 256 -4.71 -5.35 4.97
C PRO A 256 -5.48 -4.44 4.02
N GLN A 257 -4.97 -3.26 3.70
CA GLN A 257 -5.60 -2.30 2.79
C GLN A 257 -5.66 -2.80 1.35
N MET A 258 -4.74 -3.67 0.93
CA MET A 258 -4.72 -4.29 -0.39
C MET A 258 -5.70 -5.46 -0.47
N VAL A 259 -5.54 -6.40 0.46
CA VAL A 259 -6.37 -7.61 0.55
C VAL A 259 -7.83 -7.27 0.79
N GLY A 260 -8.11 -6.21 1.56
CA GLY A 260 -9.46 -5.70 1.81
C GLY A 260 -10.25 -5.35 0.55
N LYS A 261 -9.59 -5.04 -0.57
CA LYS A 261 -10.28 -4.79 -1.85
C LYS A 261 -10.98 -6.05 -2.38
N PHE A 262 -10.43 -7.24 -2.13
CA PHE A 262 -11.08 -8.50 -2.50
C PHE A 262 -12.31 -8.81 -1.65
N TYR A 263 -12.44 -8.25 -0.44
CA TYR A 263 -13.65 -8.41 0.40
C TYR A 263 -14.86 -7.72 -0.22
N ALA A 264 -14.64 -6.60 -0.89
CA ALA A 264 -15.69 -5.71 -1.43
C ALA A 264 -16.14 -6.07 -2.85
N ILE A 265 -15.38 -6.90 -3.58
CA ILE A 265 -15.66 -7.20 -4.99
C ILE A 265 -16.96 -7.99 -5.17
N ARG A 266 -17.73 -7.66 -6.22
CA ARG A 266 -19.08 -8.12 -6.43
C ARG A 266 -19.21 -9.61 -6.73
N ASP A 267 -18.54 -10.10 -7.79
CA ASP A 267 -18.71 -11.44 -8.33
C ASP A 267 -17.46 -11.97 -9.03
N GLU A 268 -17.50 -13.24 -9.49
CA GLU A 268 -16.34 -13.88 -10.15
C GLU A 268 -16.00 -13.25 -11.50
N ALA A 269 -17.00 -12.77 -12.24
CA ALA A 269 -16.75 -12.05 -13.49
C ALA A 269 -16.00 -10.74 -13.22
N ALA A 270 -16.35 -10.06 -12.14
CA ALA A 270 -15.63 -8.86 -11.69
C ALA A 270 -14.19 -9.19 -11.26
N ILE A 271 -13.95 -10.33 -10.60
CA ILE A 271 -12.59 -10.78 -10.25
C ILE A 271 -11.76 -11.04 -11.51
N ARG A 272 -12.29 -11.81 -12.47
CA ARG A 272 -11.57 -12.10 -13.72
C ARG A 272 -11.24 -10.83 -14.51
N LYS A 273 -12.22 -9.97 -14.72
CA LYS A 273 -12.03 -8.69 -15.43
C LYS A 273 -11.09 -7.76 -14.67
N GLY A 274 -11.24 -7.67 -13.35
CA GLY A 274 -10.41 -6.86 -12.47
C GLY A 274 -8.94 -7.28 -12.49
N THR A 275 -8.65 -8.58 -12.61
CA THR A 275 -7.29 -9.11 -12.76
C THR A 275 -6.55 -8.46 -13.93
N PHE A 276 -7.17 -8.42 -15.11
CA PHE A 276 -6.54 -7.79 -16.29
C PHE A 276 -6.41 -6.29 -16.16
N ILE A 277 -7.45 -5.61 -15.69
CA ILE A 277 -7.45 -4.15 -15.53
C ILE A 277 -6.36 -3.72 -14.55
N SER A 278 -6.29 -4.37 -13.37
CA SER A 278 -5.30 -4.05 -12.34
C SER A 278 -3.88 -4.35 -12.79
N THR A 279 -3.67 -5.45 -13.53
CA THR A 279 -2.34 -5.81 -14.06
C THR A 279 -1.87 -4.80 -15.11
N PHE A 280 -2.76 -4.42 -16.04
CA PHE A 280 -2.45 -3.40 -17.03
C PHE A 280 -2.13 -2.04 -16.40
N PHE A 281 -2.94 -1.63 -15.42
CA PHE A 281 -2.68 -0.44 -14.62
C PHE A 281 -1.28 -0.50 -13.97
N ALA A 282 -0.92 -1.61 -13.34
CA ALA A 282 0.36 -1.77 -12.66
C ALA A 282 1.55 -1.77 -13.63
N ILE A 283 1.42 -2.36 -14.83
CA ILE A 283 2.46 -2.30 -15.86
C ILE A 283 2.76 -0.85 -16.24
N ILE A 284 1.73 -0.07 -16.52
CA ILE A 284 1.91 1.32 -16.98
C ILE A 284 2.35 2.21 -15.82
N VAL A 285 1.66 2.18 -14.70
CA VAL A 285 1.88 3.14 -13.63
C VAL A 285 3.11 2.74 -12.81
N ALA A 286 3.16 1.52 -12.25
CA ALA A 286 4.33 1.10 -11.49
C ALA A 286 5.56 0.90 -12.39
N GLY A 287 5.40 0.20 -13.52
CA GLY A 287 6.47 0.02 -14.49
C GLY A 287 7.01 1.35 -14.99
N GLY A 288 6.12 2.27 -15.38
CA GLY A 288 6.48 3.61 -15.85
C GLY A 288 7.22 4.44 -14.81
N CYS A 289 6.86 4.36 -13.54
CA CYS A 289 7.56 5.13 -12.51
C CYS A 289 8.98 4.68 -12.27
N TYR A 290 9.21 3.37 -12.15
CA TYR A 290 10.56 2.86 -11.97
C TYR A 290 11.41 3.04 -13.24
N PHE A 291 10.78 2.92 -14.42
CA PHE A 291 11.41 3.26 -15.68
C PHE A 291 11.84 4.73 -15.73
N LEU A 292 10.96 5.65 -15.37
CA LEU A 292 11.26 7.08 -15.26
C LEU A 292 12.43 7.34 -14.29
N GLY A 293 12.35 6.76 -13.10
CA GLY A 293 13.38 6.87 -12.07
C GLY A 293 14.74 6.38 -12.53
N GLY A 294 14.78 5.39 -13.46
CA GLY A 294 15.99 4.86 -14.05
C GLY A 294 16.86 5.89 -14.75
N PHE A 295 16.28 7.01 -15.20
CA PHE A 295 16.99 8.13 -15.80
C PHE A 295 17.46 9.19 -14.78
N GLY A 296 17.24 8.98 -13.47
CA GLY A 296 17.58 9.94 -12.42
C GLY A 296 19.04 10.39 -12.44
N ARG A 297 19.97 9.52 -12.81
CA ARG A 297 21.40 9.86 -12.90
C ARG A 297 21.75 10.89 -13.97
N LEU A 298 20.91 11.08 -14.97
CA LEU A 298 21.09 12.12 -15.99
C LEU A 298 20.92 13.54 -15.40
N TYR A 299 20.36 13.64 -14.20
CA TYR A 299 20.07 14.89 -13.51
C TYR A 299 20.99 15.14 -12.30
N GLY A 300 22.14 14.46 -12.25
CA GLY A 300 23.07 14.54 -11.12
C GLY A 300 23.57 15.96 -10.79
N ASN A 301 23.49 16.89 -11.74
CA ASN A 301 23.86 18.29 -11.58
C ASN A 301 22.79 19.18 -10.90
N VAL A 302 21.56 18.69 -10.76
CA VAL A 302 20.41 19.46 -10.19
C VAL A 302 19.80 18.83 -8.93
N ILE A 303 20.27 17.64 -8.53
CA ILE A 303 19.79 16.97 -7.31
C ILE A 303 20.58 17.45 -6.08
N ASP A 304 19.96 17.32 -4.92
CA ASP A 304 20.61 17.65 -3.65
C ASP A 304 21.52 16.49 -3.20
N PHE A 305 22.69 16.84 -2.66
CA PHE A 305 23.60 15.91 -2.00
C PHE A 305 23.69 16.24 -0.50
N ALA A 306 23.70 15.21 0.32
CA ALA A 306 23.92 15.34 1.75
C ALA A 306 25.40 15.64 2.05
N PRO A 307 25.76 16.18 3.25
CA PRO A 307 27.16 16.50 3.60
C PRO A 307 28.14 15.31 3.51
N ASN A 308 27.63 14.08 3.55
CA ASN A 308 28.41 12.86 3.38
C ASN A 308 28.63 12.44 1.91
N GLY A 309 28.22 13.29 0.95
CA GLY A 309 28.35 13.01 -0.49
C GLY A 309 27.29 12.09 -1.08
N ASN A 310 26.37 11.56 -0.27
CA ASN A 310 25.28 10.74 -0.78
C ASN A 310 24.16 11.60 -1.36
N PRO A 311 23.48 11.17 -2.44
CA PRO A 311 22.33 11.89 -2.97
C PRO A 311 21.18 11.87 -1.94
N VAL A 312 20.45 12.97 -1.88
CA VAL A 312 19.18 13.04 -1.16
C VAL A 312 18.13 12.37 -2.05
N TYR A 313 17.91 11.06 -1.84
CA TYR A 313 17.08 10.22 -2.72
C TYR A 313 15.69 10.78 -2.98
N ASP A 314 15.09 11.40 -1.98
CA ASP A 314 13.74 11.98 -2.08
C ASP A 314 13.71 13.29 -2.89
N SER A 315 14.85 13.88 -3.24
CA SER A 315 14.94 15.04 -4.14
C SER A 315 15.08 14.68 -5.61
N ILE A 316 15.49 13.44 -5.94
CA ILE A 316 15.85 13.04 -7.31
C ILE A 316 14.69 13.26 -8.27
N VAL A 317 13.55 12.62 -8.05
CA VAL A 317 12.40 12.75 -8.95
C VAL A 317 11.86 14.18 -8.96
N PRO A 318 11.62 14.85 -7.81
CA PRO A 318 11.24 16.26 -7.84
C PRO A 318 12.17 17.16 -8.64
N SER A 319 13.48 17.00 -8.52
CA SER A 319 14.46 17.80 -9.28
C SER A 319 14.42 17.50 -10.79
N MET A 320 14.26 16.23 -11.18
CA MET A 320 14.02 15.86 -12.59
C MET A 320 12.79 16.57 -13.15
N LEU A 321 11.73 16.64 -12.37
CA LEU A 321 10.42 17.17 -12.79
C LEU A 321 10.40 18.71 -12.84
N GLN A 322 11.24 19.39 -12.08
CA GLN A 322 11.38 20.85 -12.14
C GLN A 322 11.93 21.36 -13.49
N THR A 323 12.63 20.51 -14.23
CA THR A 323 13.13 20.84 -15.57
C THR A 323 12.05 20.81 -16.65
N LEU A 324 10.83 20.38 -16.32
CA LEU A 324 9.73 20.27 -17.26
C LEU A 324 9.01 21.61 -17.49
N PRO A 325 8.31 21.76 -18.62
CA PRO A 325 7.47 22.93 -18.87
C PRO A 325 6.37 23.10 -17.81
N ASP A 326 5.96 24.32 -17.53
CA ASP A 326 4.98 24.67 -16.48
C ASP A 326 3.67 23.86 -16.52
N LEU A 327 3.15 23.58 -17.72
CA LEU A 327 1.96 22.73 -17.87
C LEU A 327 2.20 21.32 -17.37
N MET A 328 3.37 20.75 -17.68
CA MET A 328 3.74 19.41 -17.23
C MET A 328 3.97 19.34 -15.72
N ILE A 329 4.51 20.40 -15.12
CA ILE A 329 4.59 20.50 -13.65
C ILE A 329 3.19 20.43 -13.04
N GLY A 330 2.19 21.07 -13.64
CA GLY A 330 0.79 20.96 -13.22
C GLY A 330 0.26 19.52 -13.29
N VAL A 331 0.55 18.79 -14.36
CA VAL A 331 0.18 17.38 -14.52
C VAL A 331 0.85 16.52 -13.44
N VAL A 332 2.13 16.74 -13.18
CA VAL A 332 2.90 16.03 -12.13
C VAL A 332 2.28 16.24 -10.76
N ILE A 333 1.91 17.47 -10.42
CA ILE A 333 1.31 17.81 -9.12
C ILE A 333 0.02 17.01 -8.92
N ILE A 334 -0.87 16.96 -9.92
CA ILE A 334 -2.12 16.20 -9.82
C ILE A 334 -1.86 14.70 -9.80
N LEU A 335 -0.89 14.20 -10.55
CA LEU A 335 -0.49 12.80 -10.56
C LEU A 335 -0.04 12.36 -9.16
N VAL A 336 0.87 13.10 -8.53
CA VAL A 336 1.41 12.77 -7.20
C VAL A 336 0.35 12.96 -6.11
N LEU A 337 -0.51 13.97 -6.27
CA LEU A 337 -1.65 14.18 -5.40
C LEU A 337 -2.62 12.99 -5.47
N SER A 338 -2.97 12.57 -6.68
CA SER A 338 -3.83 11.40 -6.92
C SER A 338 -3.24 10.14 -6.29
N ALA A 339 -1.95 9.89 -6.51
CA ALA A 339 -1.24 8.75 -5.95
C ALA A 339 -1.20 8.75 -4.41
N SER A 340 -1.06 9.93 -3.80
CA SER A 340 -1.02 10.06 -2.34
C SER A 340 -2.40 9.89 -1.70
N MET A 341 -3.41 10.58 -2.25
CA MET A 341 -4.76 10.61 -1.67
C MET A 341 -5.45 9.25 -1.76
N SER A 342 -5.29 8.52 -2.88
CA SER A 342 -5.86 7.18 -3.05
C SER A 342 -5.32 6.19 -2.02
N THR A 343 -4.00 6.21 -1.81
CA THR A 343 -3.37 5.35 -0.80
C THR A 343 -3.77 5.78 0.61
N LEU A 344 -3.70 7.09 0.90
CA LEU A 344 -4.03 7.63 2.22
C LEU A 344 -5.46 7.29 2.64
N SER A 345 -6.45 7.43 1.75
CA SER A 345 -7.84 7.08 2.04
C SER A 345 -8.02 5.61 2.41
N SER A 346 -7.31 4.72 1.73
CA SER A 346 -7.33 3.28 2.02
C SER A 346 -6.70 2.95 3.37
N LEU A 347 -5.60 3.61 3.74
CA LEU A 347 -4.91 3.39 5.03
C LEU A 347 -5.76 3.87 6.21
N VAL A 348 -6.32 5.08 6.12
CA VAL A 348 -7.10 5.66 7.21
C VAL A 348 -8.41 4.91 7.43
N LEU A 349 -9.07 4.48 6.34
CA LEU A 349 -10.29 3.67 6.43
C LEU A 349 -9.99 2.31 7.05
N THR A 350 -8.92 1.64 6.64
CA THR A 350 -8.49 0.35 7.20
C THR A 350 -8.18 0.48 8.69
N SER A 351 -7.40 1.48 9.10
CA SER A 351 -7.02 1.68 10.49
C SER A 351 -8.22 1.97 11.39
N GLY A 352 -9.10 2.89 11.00
CA GLY A 352 -10.28 3.25 11.79
C GLY A 352 -11.29 2.12 11.91
N SER A 353 -11.56 1.39 10.81
CA SER A 353 -12.48 0.26 10.81
C SER A 353 -11.94 -0.92 11.64
N THR A 354 -10.64 -1.24 11.51
CA THR A 354 -10.00 -2.31 12.26
C THR A 354 -10.11 -2.10 13.77
N LEU A 355 -9.72 -0.92 14.28
CA LEU A 355 -9.80 -0.67 15.72
C LEU A 355 -11.24 -0.73 16.25
N THR A 356 -12.20 -0.16 15.53
CA THR A 356 -13.60 -0.17 15.97
C THR A 356 -14.18 -1.57 15.96
N LEU A 357 -14.06 -2.29 14.83
CA LEU A 357 -14.75 -3.57 14.65
C LEU A 357 -14.07 -4.73 15.38
N ASP A 358 -12.75 -4.66 15.52
CA ASP A 358 -11.97 -5.79 15.99
C ASP A 358 -11.51 -5.65 17.44
N ILE A 359 -11.49 -4.43 18.00
CA ILE A 359 -11.09 -4.18 19.39
C ILE A 359 -12.25 -3.58 20.19
N ILE A 360 -12.77 -2.40 19.81
CA ILE A 360 -13.72 -1.65 20.63
C ILE A 360 -15.06 -2.38 20.74
N ARG A 361 -15.62 -2.80 19.60
CA ARG A 361 -16.91 -3.52 19.57
C ARG A 361 -16.89 -4.81 20.42
N PRO A 362 -15.90 -5.72 20.24
CA PRO A 362 -15.82 -6.92 21.08
C PRO A 362 -15.55 -6.62 22.56
N ALA A 363 -14.74 -5.62 22.88
CA ALA A 363 -14.47 -5.23 24.27
C ALA A 363 -15.73 -4.72 24.96
N MET A 364 -16.55 -3.92 24.30
CA MET A 364 -17.83 -3.45 24.83
C MET A 364 -18.82 -4.61 25.01
N ALA A 365 -18.88 -5.55 24.05
CA ALA A 365 -19.74 -6.73 24.14
C ALA A 365 -19.38 -7.61 25.35
N LYS A 366 -18.08 -7.80 25.64
CA LYS A 366 -17.62 -8.49 26.86
C LYS A 366 -18.03 -7.77 28.14
N GLY A 367 -18.10 -6.44 28.10
CA GLY A 367 -18.62 -5.62 29.20
C GLY A 367 -20.16 -5.55 29.30
N GLY A 368 -20.88 -6.39 28.55
CA GLY A 368 -22.37 -6.43 28.56
C GLY A 368 -23.03 -5.26 27.81
N LYS A 369 -22.26 -4.47 27.03
CA LYS A 369 -22.77 -3.32 26.26
C LYS A 369 -22.75 -3.61 24.77
N THR A 370 -23.86 -3.47 24.07
CA THR A 370 -23.94 -3.58 22.61
C THR A 370 -23.77 -2.21 21.97
N MET A 371 -22.89 -2.11 20.99
CA MET A 371 -22.76 -0.88 20.18
C MET A 371 -23.84 -0.85 19.10
N SER A 372 -24.66 0.19 19.10
CA SER A 372 -25.56 0.45 17.97
C SER A 372 -24.74 0.72 16.69
N GLU A 373 -25.35 0.51 15.53
CA GLU A 373 -24.70 0.75 14.23
C GLU A 373 -24.23 2.20 14.09
N LYS A 374 -25.04 3.16 14.56
CA LYS A 374 -24.66 4.59 14.58
C LYS A 374 -23.43 4.84 15.46
N SER A 375 -23.34 4.17 16.61
CA SER A 375 -22.18 4.27 17.51
C SER A 375 -20.92 3.68 16.89
N GLN A 376 -21.05 2.54 16.17
CA GLN A 376 -19.92 1.95 15.44
C GLN A 376 -19.43 2.89 14.34
N LEU A 377 -20.32 3.47 13.52
CA LEU A 377 -19.95 4.44 12.48
C LEU A 377 -19.26 5.68 13.06
N LEU A 378 -19.79 6.22 14.16
CA LEU A 378 -19.16 7.36 14.84
C LEU A 378 -17.76 7.00 15.34
N SER A 379 -17.60 5.84 15.96
CA SER A 379 -16.31 5.34 16.44
C SER A 379 -15.30 5.20 15.29
N ILE A 380 -15.71 4.60 14.16
CA ILE A 380 -14.84 4.48 12.97
C ILE A 380 -14.40 5.87 12.50
N ARG A 381 -15.33 6.82 12.37
CA ARG A 381 -15.01 8.18 11.94
C ARG A 381 -14.06 8.91 12.87
N LEU A 382 -14.27 8.81 14.18
CA LEU A 382 -13.38 9.41 15.19
C LEU A 382 -11.98 8.80 15.14
N LEU A 383 -11.87 7.47 14.97
CA LEU A 383 -10.59 6.79 14.85
C LEU A 383 -9.87 7.09 13.52
N VAL A 384 -10.61 7.31 12.44
CA VAL A 384 -10.03 7.83 11.17
C VAL A 384 -9.40 9.20 11.41
N VAL A 385 -10.10 10.13 12.08
CA VAL A 385 -9.55 11.45 12.42
C VAL A 385 -8.33 11.33 13.32
N PHE A 386 -8.41 10.49 14.36
CA PHE A 386 -7.30 10.26 15.29
C PHE A 386 -6.06 9.70 14.55
N PHE A 387 -6.25 8.71 13.68
CA PHE A 387 -5.16 8.13 12.88
C PHE A 387 -4.52 9.16 11.94
N ILE A 388 -5.32 9.98 11.26
CA ILE A 388 -4.85 11.08 10.43
C ILE A 388 -4.01 12.05 11.26
N ALA A 389 -4.50 12.46 12.41
CA ALA A 389 -3.80 13.41 13.29
C ALA A 389 -2.43 12.86 13.76
N VAL A 390 -2.39 11.62 14.25
CA VAL A 390 -1.15 10.96 14.70
C VAL A 390 -0.14 10.85 13.55
N SER A 391 -0.58 10.41 12.38
CA SER A 391 0.27 10.26 11.21
C SER A 391 0.81 11.59 10.68
N SER A 392 -0.02 12.64 10.71
CA SER A 392 0.39 14.00 10.30
C SER A 392 1.41 14.61 11.25
N VAL A 393 1.20 14.45 12.55
CA VAL A 393 2.16 14.91 13.58
C VAL A 393 3.50 14.18 13.40
N LEU A 394 3.47 12.86 13.21
CA LEU A 394 4.69 12.09 12.96
C LEU A 394 5.42 12.57 11.69
N ALA A 395 4.70 12.85 10.61
CA ALA A 395 5.27 13.36 9.36
C ALA A 395 5.95 14.73 9.59
N ILE A 396 5.32 15.64 10.34
CA ILE A 396 5.87 16.97 10.66
C ILE A 396 7.13 16.86 11.54
N ILE A 397 7.13 15.97 12.53
CA ILE A 397 8.30 15.73 13.38
C ILE A 397 9.46 15.17 12.55
N GLN A 398 9.19 14.23 11.68
CA GLN A 398 10.21 13.61 10.82
C GLN A 398 10.83 14.57 9.81
N ALA A 399 10.05 15.51 9.27
CA ALA A 399 10.58 16.51 8.35
C ALA A 399 11.68 17.38 8.97
N LYS A 400 11.66 17.54 10.30
CA LYS A 400 12.67 18.29 11.07
C LYS A 400 13.87 17.44 11.48
N SER A 401 13.78 16.10 11.34
CA SER A 401 14.85 15.15 11.67
C SER A 401 15.47 14.58 10.39
N SER A 402 16.79 14.64 10.24
CA SER A 402 17.54 14.12 9.11
C SER A 402 17.60 12.57 9.02
N VAL A 403 16.76 11.85 9.80
CA VAL A 403 17.05 10.45 10.18
C VAL A 403 16.43 9.40 9.27
N THR A 404 15.37 9.68 8.47
CA THR A 404 14.71 8.60 7.72
C THR A 404 14.24 9.03 6.34
N PHE A 405 14.69 8.30 5.31
CA PHE A 405 14.18 8.42 3.95
C PHE A 405 12.74 7.87 3.84
N ILE A 406 11.94 8.42 2.95
CA ILE A 406 10.57 7.98 2.66
C ILE A 406 10.48 6.46 2.42
N ALA A 407 11.42 5.93 1.62
CA ALA A 407 11.47 4.50 1.30
C ALA A 407 11.72 3.60 2.51
N GLN A 408 12.45 4.07 3.53
CA GLN A 408 12.69 3.28 4.75
C GLN A 408 11.43 3.13 5.60
N LEU A 409 10.63 4.19 5.76
CA LEU A 409 9.38 4.16 6.51
C LEU A 409 8.37 3.18 5.90
N MET A 410 8.24 3.21 4.58
CA MET A 410 7.42 2.24 3.88
C MET A 410 7.98 0.82 4.05
N GLY A 411 9.29 0.64 3.93
CA GLY A 411 9.95 -0.65 4.12
C GLY A 411 9.71 -1.26 5.50
N ILE A 412 9.74 -0.44 6.56
CA ILE A 412 9.43 -0.85 7.94
C ILE A 412 7.98 -1.30 8.04
N SER A 413 7.05 -0.49 7.55
CA SER A 413 5.62 -0.79 7.59
C SER A 413 5.29 -2.06 6.82
N TRP A 414 5.72 -2.14 5.56
CA TRP A 414 5.43 -3.29 4.71
C TRP A 414 6.12 -4.56 5.19
N GLY A 415 7.36 -4.45 5.66
CA GLY A 415 8.08 -5.57 6.23
C GLY A 415 7.40 -6.17 7.46
N ALA A 416 6.88 -5.33 8.36
CA ALA A 416 6.16 -5.78 9.54
C ALA A 416 4.79 -6.40 9.21
N LEU A 417 3.99 -5.71 8.38
CA LEU A 417 2.65 -6.18 8.01
C LEU A 417 2.73 -7.44 7.14
N ALA A 418 3.51 -7.42 6.07
CA ALA A 418 3.64 -8.57 5.19
C ALA A 418 4.36 -9.73 5.89
N GLY A 419 5.38 -9.45 6.69
CA GLY A 419 6.08 -10.47 7.48
C GLY A 419 5.17 -11.18 8.48
N ALA A 420 4.30 -10.43 9.15
CA ALA A 420 3.34 -11.01 10.07
C ALA A 420 2.20 -11.76 9.34
N PHE A 421 1.64 -11.18 8.26
CA PHE A 421 0.32 -11.58 7.75
C PHE A 421 0.34 -12.39 6.46
N LEU A 422 1.34 -12.22 5.58
CA LEU A 422 1.37 -12.87 4.26
C LEU A 422 1.21 -14.40 4.38
N ALA A 423 2.07 -15.04 5.13
CA ALA A 423 2.07 -16.49 5.27
C ALA A 423 0.81 -17.02 5.99
N PRO A 424 0.42 -16.49 7.17
CA PRO A 424 -0.82 -16.92 7.84
C PRO A 424 -2.08 -16.71 6.99
N PHE A 425 -2.14 -15.62 6.22
CA PHE A 425 -3.28 -15.34 5.35
C PHE A 425 -3.31 -16.31 4.18
N LEU A 426 -2.21 -16.47 3.45
CA LEU A 426 -2.10 -17.38 2.32
C LEU A 426 -2.41 -18.83 2.74
N TYR A 427 -1.72 -19.34 3.74
CA TYR A 427 -1.96 -20.70 4.22
C TYR A 427 -3.34 -20.86 4.88
N GLY A 428 -3.85 -19.83 5.55
CA GLY A 428 -5.21 -19.81 6.09
C GLY A 428 -6.30 -20.00 5.03
N LEU A 429 -6.08 -19.48 3.81
CA LEU A 429 -6.98 -19.65 2.67
C LEU A 429 -6.81 -20.98 1.92
N TYR A 430 -5.63 -21.57 1.94
CA TYR A 430 -5.28 -22.71 1.09
C TYR A 430 -5.06 -24.01 1.83
N TRP A 431 -4.60 -23.96 3.06
CA TRP A 431 -4.16 -25.14 3.78
C TRP A 431 -4.95 -25.36 5.07
N LYS A 432 -5.71 -26.48 5.08
CA LYS A 432 -6.57 -26.83 6.22
C LYS A 432 -5.80 -27.06 7.53
N LYS A 433 -4.53 -27.51 7.43
CA LYS A 433 -3.68 -27.84 8.59
C LYS A 433 -3.03 -26.62 9.26
N THR A 434 -3.23 -25.40 8.73
CA THR A 434 -2.72 -24.18 9.38
C THR A 434 -3.33 -24.01 10.77
N THR A 435 -2.48 -23.80 11.77
CA THR A 435 -2.86 -23.79 13.20
C THR A 435 -2.79 -22.39 13.80
N LYS A 436 -3.50 -22.19 14.91
CA LYS A 436 -3.42 -20.97 15.72
C LYS A 436 -1.99 -20.66 16.18
N ALA A 437 -1.22 -21.70 16.58
CA ALA A 437 0.15 -21.55 17.05
C ALA A 437 1.09 -21.04 15.94
N SER A 438 0.92 -21.56 14.72
CA SER A 438 1.73 -21.11 13.57
C SER A 438 1.48 -19.66 13.19
N VAL A 439 0.23 -19.19 13.32
CA VAL A 439 -0.11 -17.77 13.10
C VAL A 439 0.55 -16.88 14.13
N TRP A 440 0.50 -17.26 15.42
CA TRP A 440 1.21 -16.53 16.48
C TRP A 440 2.72 -16.49 16.24
N ALA A 441 3.31 -17.61 15.85
CA ALA A 441 4.74 -17.66 15.52
C ALA A 441 5.11 -16.69 14.38
N SER A 442 4.30 -16.64 13.33
CA SER A 442 4.51 -15.68 12.22
C SER A 442 4.38 -14.22 12.68
N PHE A 443 3.37 -13.90 13.49
CA PHE A 443 3.18 -12.55 14.01
C PHE A 443 4.37 -12.11 14.85
N ILE A 444 4.78 -12.95 15.80
CA ILE A 444 5.89 -12.65 16.72
C ILE A 444 7.20 -12.49 15.94
N VAL A 445 7.55 -13.46 15.10
CA VAL A 445 8.82 -13.43 14.37
C VAL A 445 8.85 -12.30 13.35
N GLY A 446 7.75 -12.09 12.60
CA GLY A 446 7.65 -11.01 11.62
C GLY A 446 7.84 -9.63 12.24
N VAL A 447 7.15 -9.36 13.33
CA VAL A 447 7.28 -8.10 14.06
C VAL A 447 8.66 -7.98 14.73
N ALA A 448 9.18 -9.05 15.35
CA ALA A 448 10.47 -9.03 16.03
C ALA A 448 11.63 -8.72 15.07
N ILE A 449 11.63 -9.30 13.87
CA ILE A 449 12.64 -9.00 12.84
C ILE A 449 12.63 -7.51 12.49
N MET A 450 11.45 -6.92 12.29
CA MET A 450 11.36 -5.51 11.92
C MET A 450 11.69 -4.58 13.08
N CYS A 451 11.25 -4.89 14.30
CA CYS A 451 11.65 -4.15 15.51
C CYS A 451 13.17 -4.22 15.75
N GLY A 452 13.79 -5.39 15.54
CA GLY A 452 15.24 -5.55 15.63
C GLY A 452 15.98 -4.71 14.58
N CYS A 453 15.49 -4.70 13.34
CA CYS A 453 16.05 -3.85 12.29
C CYS A 453 15.94 -2.36 12.64
N MET A 454 14.79 -1.92 13.15
CA MET A 454 14.58 -0.54 13.62
C MET A 454 15.54 -0.19 14.76
N TYR A 455 15.65 -1.06 15.76
CA TYR A 455 16.57 -0.87 16.87
C TYR A 455 18.02 -0.72 16.38
N GLY A 456 18.48 -1.58 15.45
CA GLY A 456 19.80 -1.48 14.83
C GLY A 456 20.00 -0.15 14.09
N THR A 457 18.96 0.34 13.40
CA THR A 457 19.00 1.64 12.71
C THR A 457 19.14 2.81 13.70
N PHE A 458 18.39 2.80 14.80
CA PHE A 458 18.46 3.87 15.82
C PHE A 458 19.78 3.85 16.62
N THR A 459 20.27 2.66 16.97
CA THR A 459 21.52 2.51 17.73
C THR A 459 22.78 2.54 16.86
N LYS A 460 22.62 2.64 15.53
CA LYS A 460 23.69 2.54 14.52
C LYS A 460 24.47 1.23 14.63
N THR A 461 23.81 0.16 15.07
CA THR A 461 24.36 -1.20 15.13
C THR A 461 23.89 -2.04 13.95
N THR A 462 24.72 -3.01 13.54
CA THR A 462 24.35 -3.92 12.45
C THR A 462 23.32 -4.92 12.94
N PHE A 463 22.17 -5.00 12.26
CA PHE A 463 21.14 -6.02 12.52
C PHE A 463 21.44 -7.26 11.69
N ILE A 464 21.76 -8.39 12.35
CA ILE A 464 22.14 -9.70 11.77
C ILE A 464 23.34 -9.59 10.83
N SER A 465 23.24 -8.77 9.77
CA SER A 465 24.31 -8.47 8.81
C SER A 465 24.09 -7.11 8.16
N PRO A 466 25.10 -6.51 7.49
CA PRO A 466 24.90 -5.25 6.75
C PRO A 466 23.79 -5.34 5.70
N PHE A 467 23.59 -6.51 5.08
CA PHE A 467 22.53 -6.74 4.11
C PHE A 467 21.13 -6.61 4.74
N PHE A 468 20.90 -7.21 5.92
CA PHE A 468 19.61 -7.17 6.63
C PHE A 468 19.43 -5.93 7.50
N SER A 469 20.40 -5.04 7.60
CA SER A 469 20.23 -3.72 8.24
C SER A 469 19.37 -2.75 7.41
N SER A 470 19.12 -3.07 6.15
CA SER A 470 18.12 -2.37 5.33
C SER A 470 16.71 -2.84 5.68
N PRO A 471 15.75 -1.95 5.99
CA PRO A 471 14.36 -2.31 6.26
C PRO A 471 13.69 -3.12 5.12
N ILE A 472 14.12 -2.91 3.89
CA ILE A 472 13.64 -3.66 2.72
C ILE A 472 14.06 -5.13 2.80
N ASN A 473 15.35 -5.38 3.01
CA ASN A 473 15.86 -6.75 3.09
C ASN A 473 15.42 -7.47 4.38
N ALA A 474 15.33 -6.73 5.50
CA ALA A 474 14.72 -7.25 6.73
C ALA A 474 13.25 -7.62 6.53
N GLY A 475 12.51 -6.83 5.75
CA GLY A 475 11.13 -7.13 5.37
C GLY A 475 11.01 -8.41 4.52
N VAL A 476 11.91 -8.61 3.57
CA VAL A 476 11.99 -9.87 2.80
C VAL A 476 12.29 -11.04 3.74
N LEU A 477 13.28 -10.90 4.63
CA LEU A 477 13.60 -11.92 5.63
C LEU A 477 12.38 -12.28 6.49
N SER A 478 11.64 -11.26 6.94
CA SER A 478 10.42 -11.41 7.72
C SER A 478 9.33 -12.21 6.97
N MET A 479 9.08 -11.90 5.69
CA MET A 479 8.14 -12.64 4.84
C MET A 479 8.57 -14.09 4.62
N VAL A 480 9.84 -14.32 4.27
CA VAL A 480 10.38 -15.67 4.03
C VAL A 480 10.33 -16.49 5.32
N ALA A 481 10.72 -15.89 6.46
CA ALA A 481 10.59 -16.54 7.76
C ALA A 481 9.14 -16.97 8.04
N GLY A 482 8.15 -16.12 7.79
CA GLY A 482 6.74 -16.46 7.93
C GLY A 482 6.32 -17.64 7.04
N LEU A 483 6.73 -17.62 5.74
CA LEU A 483 6.44 -18.69 4.79
C LEU A 483 7.01 -20.06 5.19
N VAL A 484 8.11 -20.07 5.93
CA VAL A 484 8.74 -21.31 6.47
C VAL A 484 8.14 -21.69 7.83
N ILE A 485 7.99 -20.73 8.75
CA ILE A 485 7.54 -20.97 10.12
C ILE A 485 6.11 -21.47 10.17
N VAL A 486 5.20 -20.90 9.36
CA VAL A 486 3.80 -21.31 9.39
C VAL A 486 3.62 -22.79 9.08
N PRO A 487 4.14 -23.35 7.97
CA PRO A 487 4.02 -24.79 7.73
C PRO A 487 4.77 -25.63 8.77
N VAL A 488 5.99 -25.25 9.18
CA VAL A 488 6.76 -26.01 10.15
C VAL A 488 6.00 -26.12 11.49
N VAL A 489 5.60 -25.00 12.07
CA VAL A 489 4.87 -25.00 13.34
C VAL A 489 3.50 -25.69 13.21
N SER A 490 2.84 -25.60 12.05
CA SER A 490 1.56 -26.27 11.81
C SER A 490 1.69 -27.80 11.80
N LEU A 491 2.83 -28.36 11.39
CA LEU A 491 3.06 -29.80 11.40
C LEU A 491 3.19 -30.36 12.83
N PHE A 492 3.72 -29.55 13.77
CA PHE A 492 3.97 -29.93 15.15
C PHE A 492 2.88 -29.48 16.13
N SER A 493 1.83 -28.78 15.66
CA SER A 493 0.77 -28.26 16.51
C SER A 493 -0.62 -28.79 16.13
N LYS A 494 -1.55 -28.78 17.10
CA LYS A 494 -2.89 -29.34 16.90
C LYS A 494 -3.77 -28.36 16.10
N VAL A 495 -4.42 -28.88 15.08
CA VAL A 495 -5.48 -28.18 14.34
C VAL A 495 -6.72 -28.09 15.22
N LYS A 496 -7.47 -26.98 15.15
CA LYS A 496 -8.83 -26.88 15.67
C LYS A 496 -9.69 -28.01 15.08
N GLU A 497 -10.80 -28.35 15.72
CA GLU A 497 -11.72 -29.39 15.29
C GLU A 497 -11.80 -29.54 13.76
N LYS A 498 -11.37 -30.68 13.26
CA LYS A 498 -11.19 -30.96 11.83
C LYS A 498 -12.48 -30.73 11.04
N GLU A 499 -13.62 -31.11 11.61
CA GLU A 499 -14.94 -30.93 11.04
C GLU A 499 -15.31 -29.45 10.81
N SER A 500 -15.03 -28.59 11.78
CA SER A 500 -15.23 -27.14 11.67
C SER A 500 -14.40 -26.54 10.54
N VAL A 501 -13.14 -26.99 10.39
CA VAL A 501 -12.26 -26.52 9.29
C VAL A 501 -12.76 -27.01 7.95
N ASP A 502 -13.17 -28.27 7.82
CA ASP A 502 -13.71 -28.82 6.58
C ASP A 502 -14.99 -28.09 6.14
N LYS A 503 -15.85 -27.74 7.08
CA LYS A 503 -17.04 -26.92 6.84
C LYS A 503 -16.68 -25.51 6.34
N MET A 504 -15.66 -24.87 6.90
CA MET A 504 -15.17 -23.57 6.41
C MET A 504 -14.69 -23.66 4.96
N PHE A 505 -13.90 -24.70 4.61
CA PHE A 505 -13.36 -24.88 3.28
C PHE A 505 -14.41 -25.28 2.23
N SER A 506 -15.58 -25.78 2.63
CA SER A 506 -16.69 -26.06 1.73
C SER A 506 -17.23 -24.83 1.02
N CYS A 507 -16.97 -23.62 1.56
CA CYS A 507 -17.33 -22.36 0.90
C CYS A 507 -16.74 -22.23 -0.52
N TYR A 508 -15.61 -22.87 -0.78
CA TYR A 508 -14.95 -22.83 -2.10
C TYR A 508 -15.66 -23.63 -3.19
N ASN A 509 -16.61 -24.48 -2.84
CA ASN A 509 -17.49 -25.21 -3.77
C ASN A 509 -18.65 -24.32 -4.26
N ARG A 510 -18.78 -23.10 -3.74
CA ARG A 510 -19.83 -22.14 -4.13
C ARG A 510 -19.30 -21.15 -5.16
N GLU A 511 -20.19 -20.60 -5.97
CA GLU A 511 -19.86 -19.46 -6.81
C GLU A 511 -19.91 -18.17 -5.98
N VAL A 512 -19.12 -17.17 -6.37
CA VAL A 512 -19.20 -15.82 -5.81
C VAL A 512 -20.47 -15.18 -6.35
N THR A 513 -21.57 -15.31 -5.62
CA THR A 513 -22.85 -14.66 -5.93
C THR A 513 -23.12 -13.56 -4.93
N VAL A 514 -23.79 -12.51 -5.42
CA VAL A 514 -24.15 -11.38 -4.59
C VAL A 514 -25.57 -11.57 -4.09
N ARG A 515 -25.73 -12.00 -2.83
CA ARG A 515 -26.77 -11.38 -2.01
C ARG A 515 -26.03 -10.50 -1.02
N ALA A 516 -26.15 -9.19 -1.19
CA ALA A 516 -25.66 -8.26 -0.20
C ALA A 516 -26.53 -8.42 1.04
N SER A 517 -25.92 -8.86 2.13
CA SER A 517 -26.46 -8.63 3.45
C SER A 517 -26.50 -7.10 3.70
N THR A 518 -27.55 -6.60 4.24
CA THR A 518 -27.73 -5.16 4.50
C THR A 518 -26.98 -4.73 5.77
N SER A 519 -26.53 -5.69 6.58
CA SER A 519 -25.79 -5.49 7.82
C SER A 519 -24.70 -6.55 8.00
N LEU A 520 -23.61 -6.22 8.66
CA LEU A 520 -22.61 -7.20 9.13
C LEU A 520 -23.18 -8.17 10.20
N MET A 521 -24.38 -7.88 10.71
CA MET A 521 -25.09 -8.66 11.73
C MET A 521 -26.05 -9.72 11.16
N ASP A 522 -26.38 -9.67 9.88
CA ASP A 522 -27.37 -10.56 9.24
C ASP A 522 -26.82 -11.96 8.92
N ALA A 523 -26.15 -12.58 9.89
CA ALA A 523 -25.61 -13.94 9.74
C ALA A 523 -26.68 -15.02 9.66
N GLU A 524 -27.92 -14.75 10.12
CA GLU A 524 -28.98 -15.75 10.21
C GLU A 524 -29.81 -15.90 8.93
N GLU A 525 -29.93 -14.87 8.10
CA GLU A 525 -30.74 -14.94 6.85
C GLU A 525 -30.06 -15.68 5.69
N VAL A 526 -28.74 -15.93 5.75
CA VAL A 526 -27.99 -16.65 4.71
C VAL A 526 -28.14 -18.17 4.84
N LYS A 527 -28.83 -18.67 5.88
CA LYS A 527 -29.05 -20.11 6.12
C LYS A 527 -30.37 -20.67 5.57
N LYS A 528 -31.16 -19.87 4.87
CA LYS A 528 -32.38 -20.34 4.16
C LYS A 528 -32.20 -20.39 2.66
#